data_19cb69528702557ceead049dd15b2aa6
#
_entry.id   19cb69528702557ceead049dd15b2aa6
#
_cell.length_a   1.000
_cell.length_b   1.000
_cell.length_c   1.000
_cell.angle_alpha   90.00
_cell.angle_beta   90.00
_cell.angle_gamma   90.00
#
_symmetry.space_group_name_H-M   'P 1'
#
loop_
_entity.id
_entity.type
_entity.pdbx_description
1 polymer ?
#
loop_
_entity_poly.entity_id
_entity_poly.type
_entity_poly.pdbx_seq_one_letter_code
_entity_poly.pdbx_strand_id
1 'polypeptide(L)'
;QVGITEPLRDWFPLSLMGAFADFADLVHGPEADWGQVSCGCHPNCGVGTAVMVNKETKEMAPVPAFLNIQGLVTDMQHITDTNRGKWFSNLMMGLALLKNYNPYGAPNSLTLGGILKKFDKSFGLSGKDYGKVSGDRTIEDIEKRRQDPWNFLFIAGMWFQDLFNYDFRRTEMCIIPYGTQEGEISFCAYNTGIGWRNII
;
A
#
# COMPACT_ATOMS: atom_id res chain seq x y z
N GLN A 1 -20.42 -12.20 -1.30
CA GLN A 1 -20.13 -10.78 -1.08
C GLN A 1 -18.93 -10.65 -0.13
N VAL A 2 -17.91 -9.90 -0.48
CA VAL A 2 -16.63 -9.83 0.27
C VAL A 2 -16.71 -8.85 1.46
N GLY A 3 -17.80 -8.08 1.59
CA GLY A 3 -18.00 -7.12 2.68
C GLY A 3 -17.24 -5.81 2.55
N ILE A 4 -16.80 -5.44 1.34
CA ILE A 4 -16.08 -4.19 1.04
C ILE A 4 -17.08 -3.18 0.47
N THR A 5 -17.93 -2.63 1.31
CA THR A 5 -19.06 -1.81 0.85
C THR A 5 -19.05 -0.39 1.39
N GLU A 6 -18.35 -0.13 2.49
CA GLU A 6 -18.34 1.16 3.15
C GLU A 6 -17.17 2.03 2.64
N PRO A 7 -17.42 3.12 1.88
CA PRO A 7 -16.37 3.86 1.21
C PRO A 7 -15.29 4.42 2.12
N LEU A 8 -15.64 4.92 3.30
CA LEU A 8 -14.68 5.54 4.21
C LEU A 8 -13.98 4.55 5.14
N ARG A 9 -14.57 3.38 5.35
CA ARG A 9 -13.99 2.34 6.20
C ARG A 9 -13.17 1.36 5.39
N ASP A 10 -13.71 0.91 4.27
CA ASP A 10 -13.19 -0.23 3.52
C ASP A 10 -12.22 0.20 2.42
N TRP A 11 -12.28 1.47 2.01
CA TRP A 11 -11.42 2.03 0.97
C TRP A 11 -10.59 3.18 1.52
N PHE A 12 -9.37 3.28 1.08
CA PHE A 12 -8.45 4.36 1.46
C PHE A 12 -7.84 5.00 0.22
N PRO A 13 -7.58 6.33 0.26
CA PRO A 13 -6.87 7.01 -0.82
C PRO A 13 -5.50 6.39 -1.07
N LEU A 14 -5.12 6.19 -2.33
CA LEU A 14 -3.80 5.64 -2.67
C LEU A 14 -2.65 6.55 -2.18
N SER A 15 -2.89 7.85 -2.06
CA SER A 15 -1.93 8.81 -1.51
C SER A 15 -1.48 8.49 -0.08
N LEU A 16 -2.27 7.74 0.69
CA LEU A 16 -1.88 7.28 2.02
C LEU A 16 -0.67 6.33 1.98
N MET A 17 -0.38 5.72 0.85
CA MET A 17 0.79 4.85 0.69
C MET A 17 2.12 5.62 0.83
N GLY A 18 2.11 6.94 0.65
CA GLY A 18 3.27 7.80 0.92
C GLY A 18 3.79 7.67 2.35
N ALA A 19 2.90 7.57 3.33
CA ALA A 19 3.28 7.40 4.73
C ALA A 19 4.07 6.10 5.00
N PHE A 20 3.80 5.04 4.24
CA PHE A 20 4.59 3.82 4.32
C PHE A 20 6.00 4.01 3.77
N ALA A 21 6.14 4.78 2.68
CA ALA A 21 7.44 5.11 2.13
C ALA A 21 8.27 5.95 3.10
N ASP A 22 7.68 7.01 3.66
CA ASP A 22 8.33 7.89 4.63
C ASP A 22 8.77 7.14 5.89
N PHE A 23 7.92 6.23 6.39
CA PHE A 23 8.27 5.39 7.54
C PHE A 23 9.38 4.39 7.19
N ALA A 24 9.35 3.80 6.00
CA ALA A 24 10.39 2.90 5.55
C ALA A 24 11.75 3.61 5.44
N ASP A 25 11.78 4.82 4.92
CA ASP A 25 12.98 5.65 4.85
C ASP A 25 13.52 5.98 6.25
N LEU A 26 12.65 6.31 7.18
CA LEU A 26 13.03 6.56 8.57
C LEU A 26 13.71 5.34 9.23
N VAL A 27 13.19 4.14 8.96
CA VAL A 27 13.62 2.91 9.65
C VAL A 27 14.78 2.23 8.92
N HIS A 28 14.79 2.23 7.61
CA HIS A 28 15.74 1.49 6.77
C HIS A 28 16.70 2.40 6.00
N GLY A 29 16.42 3.69 5.94
CA GLY A 29 17.15 4.65 5.13
C GLY A 29 16.61 4.76 3.70
N PRO A 30 17.12 5.73 2.92
CA PRO A 30 16.57 6.09 1.61
C PRO A 30 16.70 4.99 0.53
N GLU A 31 17.42 3.92 0.81
CA GLU A 31 17.54 2.76 -0.07
C GLU A 31 16.51 1.66 0.25
N ALA A 32 15.56 1.93 1.13
CA ALA A 32 14.51 0.97 1.45
C ALA A 32 13.65 0.70 0.20
N ASP A 33 13.32 -0.57 -0.04
CA ASP A 33 12.50 -0.97 -1.19
C ASP A 33 11.15 -0.22 -1.25
N TRP A 34 10.58 0.11 -0.11
CA TRP A 34 9.34 0.86 0.01
C TRP A 34 9.51 2.38 -0.07
N GLY A 35 10.67 2.91 0.31
CA GLY A 35 11.01 4.32 0.18
C GLY A 35 11.07 4.81 -1.27
N GLN A 36 11.24 3.89 -2.21
CA GLN A 36 11.21 4.19 -3.65
C GLN A 36 9.80 4.25 -4.23
N VAL A 37 8.77 3.87 -3.46
CA VAL A 37 7.38 3.93 -3.90
C VAL A 37 6.85 5.34 -3.69
N SER A 38 6.97 6.18 -4.69
CA SER A 38 6.35 7.51 -4.69
C SER A 38 4.85 7.39 -4.95
N CYS A 39 4.04 7.65 -3.95
CA CYS A 39 2.59 7.73 -4.06
C CYS A 39 2.09 9.16 -3.82
N GLY A 40 2.82 10.15 -4.31
CA GLY A 40 2.50 11.57 -4.20
C GLY A 40 1.32 12.04 -5.05
N CYS A 41 0.50 11.12 -5.55
CA CYS A 41 -0.69 11.49 -6.33
C CYS A 41 -1.73 12.21 -5.46
N HIS A 42 -2.53 13.05 -6.11
CA HIS A 42 -3.63 13.73 -5.43
C HIS A 42 -4.59 12.72 -4.77
N PRO A 43 -5.10 12.97 -3.54
CA PRO A 43 -5.98 12.04 -2.82
C PRO A 43 -7.20 11.56 -3.60
N ASN A 44 -7.72 12.40 -4.49
CA ASN A 44 -8.88 12.07 -5.34
C ASN A 44 -8.51 11.32 -6.62
N CYS A 45 -7.26 10.91 -6.82
CA CYS A 45 -6.87 10.18 -8.03
C CYS A 45 -7.22 8.71 -7.98
N GLY A 46 -7.21 8.11 -6.81
CA GLY A 46 -7.49 6.70 -6.69
C GLY A 46 -7.73 6.25 -5.26
N VAL A 47 -8.38 5.12 -5.14
CA VAL A 47 -8.62 4.42 -3.88
C VAL A 47 -8.15 2.99 -3.99
N GLY A 48 -7.77 2.42 -2.86
CA GLY A 48 -7.40 1.03 -2.75
C GLY A 48 -8.06 0.36 -1.56
N THR A 49 -8.08 -0.95 -1.61
CA THR A 49 -8.40 -1.82 -0.48
C THR A 49 -7.63 -3.12 -0.57
N ALA A 50 -7.65 -3.88 0.48
CA ALA A 50 -6.94 -5.14 0.53
C ALA A 50 -7.82 -6.26 1.10
N VAL A 51 -7.65 -7.45 0.55
CA VAL A 51 -8.38 -8.66 0.95
C VAL A 51 -7.40 -9.79 1.15
N MET A 52 -7.52 -10.50 2.25
CA MET A 52 -6.87 -11.79 2.45
C MET A 52 -7.74 -12.88 1.86
N VAL A 53 -7.16 -13.75 1.05
CA VAL A 53 -7.87 -14.85 0.38
C VAL A 53 -7.22 -16.17 0.75
N ASN A 54 -7.96 -17.06 1.38
CA ASN A 54 -7.49 -18.41 1.66
C ASN A 54 -7.56 -19.26 0.40
N LYS A 55 -6.43 -19.85 0.01
CA LYS A 55 -6.32 -20.66 -1.21
C LYS A 55 -7.12 -21.97 -1.17
N GLU A 56 -7.24 -22.53 0.03
CA GLU A 56 -7.87 -23.83 0.24
C GLU A 56 -9.38 -23.68 0.47
N THR A 57 -9.75 -22.88 1.48
CA THR A 57 -11.15 -22.72 1.87
C THR A 57 -11.93 -21.73 1.01
N LYS A 58 -11.22 -20.88 0.22
CA LYS A 58 -11.79 -19.76 -0.53
C LYS A 58 -12.42 -18.67 0.35
N GLU A 59 -12.16 -18.72 1.64
CA GLU A 59 -12.54 -17.66 2.57
C GLU A 59 -11.89 -16.34 2.18
N MET A 60 -12.66 -15.26 2.22
CA MET A 60 -12.16 -13.90 1.94
C MET A 60 -12.38 -13.03 3.18
N ALA A 61 -11.32 -12.38 3.63
CA ALA A 61 -11.33 -11.48 4.77
C ALA A 61 -10.81 -10.10 4.36
N PRO A 62 -11.69 -9.07 4.30
CA PRO A 62 -11.24 -7.70 4.04
C PRO A 62 -10.28 -7.23 5.13
N VAL A 63 -9.14 -6.71 4.75
CA VAL A 63 -8.16 -6.19 5.71
C VAL A 63 -8.75 -5.09 6.60
N PRO A 64 -9.58 -4.15 6.07
CA PRO A 64 -10.22 -3.14 6.90
C PRO A 64 -11.16 -3.67 7.98
N ALA A 65 -11.64 -4.90 7.88
CA ALA A 65 -12.49 -5.51 8.93
C ALA A 65 -11.72 -5.77 10.23
N PHE A 66 -10.41 -6.00 10.14
CA PHE A 66 -9.58 -6.32 11.29
C PHE A 66 -8.39 -5.37 11.49
N LEU A 67 -8.15 -4.44 10.56
CA LEU A 67 -7.11 -3.43 10.67
C LEU A 67 -7.66 -2.06 10.26
N ASN A 68 -7.68 -1.12 11.20
CA ASN A 68 -8.01 0.27 10.91
C ASN A 68 -6.86 0.93 10.16
N ILE A 69 -6.89 0.88 8.82
CA ILE A 69 -5.79 1.36 7.96
C ILE A 69 -5.59 2.86 8.11
N GLN A 70 -6.65 3.66 8.16
CA GLN A 70 -6.54 5.12 8.31
C GLN A 70 -5.92 5.50 9.65
N GLY A 71 -6.36 4.87 10.74
CA GLY A 71 -5.77 5.07 12.06
C GLY A 71 -4.30 4.67 12.10
N LEU A 72 -3.95 3.54 11.50
CA LEU A 72 -2.58 3.05 11.42
C LEU A 72 -1.68 4.02 10.64
N VAL A 73 -2.14 4.52 9.49
CA VAL A 73 -1.38 5.48 8.67
C VAL A 73 -1.20 6.80 9.40
N THR A 74 -2.24 7.28 10.10
CA THR A 74 -2.14 8.50 10.92
C THR A 74 -1.11 8.34 12.04
N ASP A 75 -1.14 7.21 12.76
CA ASP A 75 -0.13 6.91 13.79
C ASP A 75 1.28 6.80 13.17
N MET A 76 1.40 6.19 12.00
CA MET A 76 2.66 6.06 11.26
C MET A 76 3.25 7.41 10.86
N GLN A 77 2.44 8.30 10.29
CA GLN A 77 2.86 9.67 9.96
C GLN A 77 3.35 10.41 11.20
N HIS A 78 2.60 10.34 12.31
CA HIS A 78 3.01 10.96 13.55
C HIS A 78 4.34 10.42 14.09
N ILE A 79 4.58 9.11 13.97
CA ILE A 79 5.87 8.49 14.35
C ILE A 79 6.99 9.01 13.45
N THR A 80 6.76 9.13 12.16
CA THR A 80 7.73 9.65 11.19
C THR A 80 8.05 11.11 11.45
N ASP A 81 7.06 11.95 11.67
CA ASP A 81 7.22 13.37 11.92
C ASP A 81 7.95 13.65 13.24
N THR A 82 7.73 12.85 14.26
CA THR A 82 8.42 13.01 15.55
C THR A 82 9.86 12.53 15.56
N ASN A 83 10.23 11.64 14.66
CA ASN A 83 11.57 11.10 14.40
C ASN A 83 12.45 10.91 15.63
N ARG A 84 12.03 10.06 16.56
CA ARG A 84 12.75 9.77 17.81
C ARG A 84 13.82 8.67 17.68
N GLY A 85 14.21 8.39 16.47
CA GLY A 85 15.19 7.36 16.13
C GLY A 85 14.58 5.99 15.85
N LYS A 86 15.32 5.19 15.09
CA LYS A 86 14.91 3.91 14.50
C LYS A 86 14.30 2.93 15.50
N TRP A 87 14.95 2.71 16.63
CA TRP A 87 14.49 1.73 17.63
C TRP A 87 13.14 2.14 18.24
N PHE A 88 13.03 3.43 18.61
CA PHE A 88 11.81 3.95 19.20
C PHE A 88 10.66 3.97 18.19
N SER A 89 10.93 4.34 16.94
CA SER A 89 9.95 4.32 15.86
C SER A 89 9.40 2.92 15.59
N ASN A 90 10.25 1.90 15.58
CA ASN A 90 9.83 0.51 15.45
C ASN A 90 8.96 0.05 16.63
N LEU A 91 9.32 0.41 17.87
CA LEU A 91 8.51 0.11 19.04
C LEU A 91 7.13 0.76 18.96
N MET A 92 7.09 2.06 18.64
CA MET A 92 5.83 2.81 18.48
C MET A 92 4.96 2.25 17.34
N MET A 93 5.58 1.82 16.25
CA MET A 93 4.87 1.15 15.15
C MET A 93 4.24 -0.17 15.58
N GLY A 94 4.93 -0.95 16.39
CA GLY A 94 4.37 -2.17 17.00
C GLY A 94 3.13 -1.86 17.86
N LEU A 95 3.18 -0.81 18.68
CA LEU A 95 2.05 -0.35 19.49
C LEU A 95 0.90 0.19 18.62
N ALA A 96 1.22 0.94 17.57
CA ALA A 96 0.22 1.44 16.62
C ALA A 96 -0.51 0.29 15.90
N LEU A 97 0.21 -0.75 15.51
CA LEU A 97 -0.38 -1.97 14.94
C LEU A 97 -1.34 -2.65 15.92
N LEU A 98 -0.93 -2.83 17.16
CA LEU A 98 -1.78 -3.42 18.20
C LEU A 98 -3.02 -2.57 18.48
N LYS A 99 -2.87 -1.24 18.54
CA LYS A 99 -3.97 -0.29 18.76
C LYS A 99 -5.01 -0.36 17.64
N ASN A 100 -4.57 -0.51 16.39
CA ASN A 100 -5.42 -0.49 15.21
C ASN A 100 -5.88 -1.88 14.77
N TYR A 101 -5.48 -2.95 15.44
CA TYR A 101 -5.85 -4.32 15.13
C TYR A 101 -7.08 -4.78 15.92
N ASN A 102 -8.08 -5.29 15.21
CA ASN A 102 -9.27 -5.90 15.79
C ASN A 102 -9.25 -7.42 15.56
N PRO A 103 -8.94 -8.23 16.57
CA PRO A 103 -8.87 -9.68 16.41
C PRO A 103 -10.22 -10.33 16.08
N TYR A 104 -11.33 -9.69 16.44
CA TYR A 104 -12.68 -10.23 16.18
C TYR A 104 -13.10 -10.12 14.71
N GLY A 105 -12.46 -9.22 13.95
CA GLY A 105 -12.69 -9.09 12.52
C GLY A 105 -11.81 -10.00 11.66
N ALA A 106 -10.78 -10.60 12.26
CA ALA A 106 -9.85 -11.47 11.56
C ALA A 106 -10.33 -12.93 11.59
N PRO A 107 -10.14 -13.70 10.51
CA PRO A 107 -10.32 -15.15 10.55
C PRO A 107 -9.46 -15.81 11.61
N ASN A 108 -9.96 -16.85 12.26
CA ASN A 108 -9.22 -17.54 13.34
C ASN A 108 -7.86 -18.07 12.91
N SER A 109 -7.72 -18.42 11.64
CA SER A 109 -6.47 -18.93 11.04
C SER A 109 -5.51 -17.83 10.58
N LEU A 110 -5.88 -16.54 10.68
CA LEU A 110 -5.10 -15.40 10.25
C LEU A 110 -4.69 -14.54 11.45
N THR A 111 -3.56 -14.88 12.05
CA THR A 111 -3.01 -14.11 13.18
C THR A 111 -2.30 -12.84 12.70
N LEU A 112 -2.18 -11.84 13.58
CA LEU A 112 -1.41 -10.63 13.29
C LEU A 112 0.04 -10.95 12.87
N GLY A 113 0.68 -11.91 13.55
CA GLY A 113 2.01 -12.38 13.15
C GLY A 113 2.04 -13.01 11.75
N GLY A 114 0.98 -13.73 11.37
CA GLY A 114 0.83 -14.27 10.01
C GLY A 114 0.66 -13.19 8.95
N ILE A 115 -0.05 -12.11 9.29
CA ILE A 115 -0.18 -10.94 8.41
C ILE A 115 1.16 -10.24 8.26
N LEU A 116 1.82 -9.95 9.36
CA LEU A 116 3.12 -9.27 9.35
C LEU A 116 4.17 -10.03 8.55
N LYS A 117 4.23 -11.34 8.63
CA LYS A 117 5.14 -12.18 7.81
C LYS A 117 5.00 -11.92 6.30
N LYS A 118 3.82 -11.55 5.83
CA LYS A 118 3.58 -11.32 4.39
C LYS A 118 4.26 -10.05 3.88
N PHE A 119 4.40 -9.06 4.73
CA PHE A 119 4.98 -7.76 4.39
C PHE A 119 6.42 -7.60 4.87
N ASP A 120 6.96 -8.65 5.48
CA ASP A 120 8.08 -8.49 6.35
C ASP A 120 9.40 -8.92 5.77
N LYS A 121 10.07 -7.98 5.13
CA LYS A 121 11.52 -7.90 5.15
C LYS A 121 11.99 -7.12 6.39
N SER A 122 11.16 -6.25 6.89
CA SER A 122 11.49 -5.15 7.79
C SER A 122 11.26 -5.47 9.25
N PHE A 123 10.33 -6.38 9.55
CA PHE A 123 9.98 -6.71 10.93
C PHE A 123 10.74 -7.93 11.48
N GLY A 124 11.67 -8.49 10.69
CA GLY A 124 12.50 -9.63 11.12
C GLY A 124 11.73 -10.92 11.43
N LEU A 125 10.44 -10.96 11.15
CA LEU A 125 9.57 -12.10 11.39
C LEU A 125 9.55 -13.10 10.22
N SER A 126 9.93 -12.63 9.02
CA SER A 126 9.92 -13.48 7.83
C SER A 126 11.05 -14.48 7.80
N GLY A 127 12.05 -14.30 8.54
CA GLY A 127 13.18 -15.16 8.75
C GLY A 127 13.35 -16.34 7.78
N LYS A 128 14.16 -17.28 8.15
CA LYS A 128 14.45 -18.49 7.36
C LYS A 128 13.22 -19.36 7.06
N ASP A 129 12.16 -19.21 7.86
CA ASP A 129 11.01 -20.12 7.82
C ASP A 129 9.93 -19.71 6.81
N TYR A 130 9.88 -18.41 6.41
CA TYR A 130 8.84 -17.94 5.51
C TYR A 130 9.32 -17.57 4.09
N GLY A 131 10.59 -17.30 3.93
CA GLY A 131 11.19 -16.83 2.68
C GLY A 131 11.14 -15.30 2.50
N LYS A 132 12.07 -14.78 1.73
CA LYS A 132 12.20 -13.34 1.50
C LYS A 132 11.03 -12.76 0.72
N VAL A 133 10.66 -11.51 1.04
CA VAL A 133 9.59 -10.77 0.36
C VAL A 133 10.10 -10.12 -0.93
N SER A 134 11.30 -9.58 -0.89
CA SER A 134 11.90 -8.78 -1.97
C SER A 134 13.41 -8.95 -2.07
N GLY A 135 14.02 -8.33 -3.04
CA GLY A 135 15.45 -8.47 -3.33
C GLY A 135 15.77 -9.80 -4.01
N ASP A 136 16.98 -10.28 -3.81
CA ASP A 136 17.45 -11.55 -4.39
C ASP A 136 16.74 -12.74 -3.74
N ARG A 137 15.57 -13.07 -4.29
CA ARG A 137 14.77 -14.23 -3.86
C ARG A 137 15.27 -15.50 -4.51
N THR A 138 15.49 -16.51 -3.69
CA THR A 138 15.78 -17.87 -4.18
C THR A 138 14.48 -18.60 -4.53
N ILE A 139 14.60 -19.71 -5.28
CA ILE A 139 13.47 -20.61 -5.54
C ILE A 139 12.87 -21.12 -4.22
N GLU A 140 13.72 -21.44 -3.25
CA GLU A 140 13.30 -21.87 -1.91
C GLU A 140 12.45 -20.81 -1.19
N ASP A 141 12.82 -19.53 -1.27
CA ASP A 141 12.02 -18.44 -0.72
C ASP A 141 10.61 -18.38 -1.34
N ILE A 142 10.53 -18.57 -2.65
CA ILE A 142 9.26 -18.60 -3.37
C ILE A 142 8.41 -19.81 -2.96
N GLU A 143 9.00 -20.97 -2.84
CA GLU A 143 8.31 -22.19 -2.43
C GLU A 143 7.77 -22.11 -1.01
N LYS A 144 8.58 -21.61 -0.05
CA LYS A 144 8.15 -21.37 1.34
C LYS A 144 6.93 -20.44 1.38
N ARG A 145 6.95 -19.36 0.61
CA ARG A 145 5.83 -18.42 0.55
C ARG A 145 4.59 -19.01 -0.12
N ARG A 146 4.76 -19.90 -1.10
CA ARG A 146 3.66 -20.61 -1.74
C ARG A 146 2.93 -21.58 -0.80
N GLN A 147 3.56 -22.04 0.27
CA GLN A 147 2.93 -22.89 1.28
C GLN A 147 1.96 -22.13 2.19
N ASP A 148 2.06 -20.80 2.27
CA ASP A 148 1.10 -20.00 3.04
C ASP A 148 -0.31 -20.14 2.44
N PRO A 149 -1.30 -20.57 3.23
CA PRO A 149 -2.67 -20.70 2.74
C PRO A 149 -3.34 -19.38 2.40
N TRP A 150 -2.85 -18.26 2.94
CA TRP A 150 -3.43 -16.95 2.74
C TRP A 150 -2.67 -16.12 1.71
N ASN A 151 -3.36 -15.70 0.67
CA ASN A 151 -2.89 -14.70 -0.28
C ASN A 151 -3.37 -13.31 0.10
N PHE A 152 -2.54 -12.32 -0.16
CA PHE A 152 -2.91 -10.92 -0.12
C PHE A 152 -3.31 -10.46 -1.53
N LEU A 153 -4.51 -9.89 -1.65
CA LEU A 153 -5.02 -9.28 -2.87
C LEU A 153 -5.23 -7.80 -2.63
N PHE A 154 -4.50 -6.97 -3.35
CA PHE A 154 -4.73 -5.54 -3.39
C PHE A 154 -5.68 -5.21 -4.54
N ILE A 155 -6.73 -4.44 -4.24
CA ILE A 155 -7.73 -4.00 -5.21
C ILE A 155 -7.67 -2.48 -5.23
N ALA A 156 -7.45 -1.90 -6.41
CA ALA A 156 -7.37 -0.46 -6.55
C ALA A 156 -8.20 0.01 -7.76
N GLY A 157 -8.74 1.20 -7.62
CA GLY A 157 -9.43 1.91 -8.68
C GLY A 157 -8.87 3.32 -8.81
N MET A 158 -8.72 3.79 -10.04
CA MET A 158 -8.27 5.14 -10.33
C MET A 158 -9.35 5.88 -11.14
N TRP A 159 -9.56 7.15 -10.82
CA TRP A 159 -10.39 8.04 -11.62
C TRP A 159 -9.52 8.79 -12.60
N PHE A 160 -9.54 8.34 -13.82
CA PHE A 160 -8.92 9.10 -14.90
C PHE A 160 -9.79 10.33 -15.23
N GLN A 161 -9.12 11.45 -15.45
CA GLN A 161 -9.81 12.67 -15.85
C GLN A 161 -10.17 12.61 -17.33
N ASP A 162 -11.25 13.31 -17.69
CA ASP A 162 -11.66 13.57 -19.05
C ASP A 162 -11.86 15.09 -19.27
N LEU A 163 -12.26 15.47 -20.47
CA LEU A 163 -12.44 16.87 -20.85
C LEU A 163 -13.51 17.62 -20.01
N PHE A 164 -14.42 16.88 -19.38
CA PHE A 164 -15.56 17.46 -18.66
C PHE A 164 -15.32 17.51 -17.15
N ASN A 165 -14.37 16.75 -16.64
CA ASN A 165 -14.04 16.67 -15.21
C ASN A 165 -12.58 16.98 -14.91
N TYR A 166 -11.98 17.85 -15.71
CA TYR A 166 -10.57 18.22 -15.58
C TYR A 166 -10.31 19.01 -14.28
N ASP A 167 -9.40 18.51 -13.48
CA ASP A 167 -8.87 19.21 -12.30
C ASP A 167 -7.35 19.37 -12.45
N PHE A 168 -6.92 20.61 -12.62
CA PHE A 168 -5.54 20.98 -12.83
C PHE A 168 -4.63 20.53 -11.67
N ARG A 169 -5.10 20.61 -10.42
CA ARG A 169 -4.35 20.18 -9.23
C ARG A 169 -4.02 18.68 -9.30
N ARG A 170 -4.98 17.87 -9.73
CA ARG A 170 -4.76 16.44 -9.94
C ARG A 170 -3.77 16.17 -11.06
N THR A 171 -3.78 17.00 -12.09
CA THR A 171 -2.87 16.89 -13.23
C THR A 171 -1.43 17.22 -12.82
N GLU A 172 -1.23 18.28 -12.04
CA GLU A 172 0.09 18.65 -11.51
C GLU A 172 0.69 17.59 -10.58
N MET A 173 -0.15 16.90 -9.80
CA MET A 173 0.26 15.83 -8.89
C MET A 173 0.25 14.44 -9.54
N CYS A 174 0.11 14.36 -10.86
CA CYS A 174 0.04 13.09 -11.57
C CYS A 174 1.42 12.43 -11.63
N ILE A 175 1.53 11.25 -11.04
CA ILE A 175 2.76 10.45 -10.98
C ILE A 175 2.85 9.39 -12.09
N ILE A 176 1.93 9.43 -13.06
CA ILE A 176 1.92 8.50 -14.19
C ILE A 176 2.33 9.29 -15.44
N PRO A 177 3.62 9.29 -15.83
CA PRO A 177 4.08 9.98 -17.02
C PRO A 177 3.93 9.09 -18.27
N TYR A 178 3.64 9.74 -19.39
CA TYR A 178 3.95 9.20 -20.72
C TYR A 178 5.26 9.78 -21.23
N GLY A 179 6.15 8.95 -21.72
CA GLY A 179 7.29 9.38 -22.52
C GLY A 179 6.85 9.69 -23.95
N THR A 180 7.16 10.89 -24.42
CA THR A 180 6.87 11.34 -25.77
C THR A 180 8.14 11.88 -26.42
N GLN A 181 8.08 12.19 -27.72
CA GLN A 181 9.21 12.82 -28.44
C GLN A 181 9.52 14.22 -27.90
N GLU A 182 8.54 14.90 -27.31
CA GLU A 182 8.68 16.23 -26.73
C GLU A 182 9.00 16.23 -25.22
N GLY A 183 9.19 15.03 -24.64
CA GLY A 183 9.47 14.85 -23.22
C GLY A 183 8.37 14.12 -22.48
N GLU A 184 8.37 14.22 -21.17
CA GLU A 184 7.37 13.58 -20.30
C GLU A 184 6.10 14.45 -20.18
N ILE A 185 4.96 13.81 -20.33
CA ILE A 185 3.65 14.43 -20.08
C ILE A 185 2.83 13.58 -19.13
N SER A 186 2.13 14.19 -18.18
CA SER A 186 1.28 13.42 -17.27
C SER A 186 0.14 12.74 -18.02
N PHE A 187 -0.23 11.53 -17.58
CA PHE A 187 -1.34 10.77 -18.14
C PHE A 187 -2.63 11.59 -18.23
N CYS A 188 -2.97 12.32 -17.18
CA CYS A 188 -4.16 13.16 -17.15
C CYS A 188 -4.08 14.30 -18.16
N ALA A 189 -2.95 15.01 -18.25
CA ALA A 189 -2.77 16.08 -19.24
C ALA A 189 -2.89 15.55 -20.66
N TYR A 190 -2.25 14.43 -20.97
CA TYR A 190 -2.32 13.82 -22.30
C TYR A 190 -3.73 13.43 -22.70
N ASN A 191 -4.51 12.87 -21.79
CA ASN A 191 -5.86 12.38 -22.10
C ASN A 191 -6.94 13.48 -22.07
N THR A 192 -6.70 14.58 -21.35
CA THR A 192 -7.67 15.68 -21.22
C THR A 192 -7.32 16.92 -22.04
N GLY A 193 -6.06 17.09 -22.41
CA GLY A 193 -5.59 18.24 -23.19
C GLY A 193 -6.12 18.18 -24.63
N ILE A 194 -6.88 19.23 -25.01
CA ILE A 194 -7.34 19.38 -26.39
C ILE A 194 -6.11 19.58 -27.27
N GLY A 195 -5.91 18.67 -28.20
CA GLY A 195 -4.82 18.77 -29.17
C GLY A 195 -3.55 17.98 -28.83
N TRP A 196 -3.29 17.62 -27.60
CA TRP A 196 -2.08 16.87 -27.23
C TRP A 196 -1.91 15.58 -28.04
N ARG A 197 -2.99 14.82 -28.21
CA ARG A 197 -2.99 13.59 -29.02
C ARG A 197 -2.73 13.82 -30.51
N ASN A 198 -2.91 15.07 -30.98
CA ASN A 198 -2.69 15.43 -32.37
C ASN A 198 -1.32 16.10 -32.58
N ILE A 199 -0.67 16.52 -31.52
CA ILE A 199 0.65 17.18 -31.54
C ILE A 199 1.77 16.15 -31.33
N ILE A 200 1.53 15.13 -30.54
CA ILE A 200 2.41 14.05 -30.19
C ILE A 200 1.90 12.74 -30.81
#